data_530245a5ce74e13a3c6241b9ce26ef87
#
_entry.id   530245a5ce74e13a3c6241b9ce26ef87
#
_cell.length_a   1.000
_cell.length_b   1.000
_cell.length_c   1.000
_cell.angle_alpha   90.00
_cell.angle_beta   90.00
_cell.angle_gamma   90.00
#
_symmetry.space_group_name_H-M   'P 1'
#
loop_
_entity.id
_entity.type
_entity.pdbx_description
1 polymer ?
#
loop_
_entity_poly.entity_id
_entity_poly.type
_entity_poly.pdbx_seq_one_letter_code
_entity_poly.pdbx_strand_id
1 'polypeptide(L)'
;LKSSLKVIEKNIDKYFPDEKSIESEATKAMKPKIFISHSSKDVKYVEPIVELLADIGMTNDNLFCSSIPDYGIPLNQDIYEYLSSLFSENELYVIFVLSSNYYGSPACLNEMGAAWVLKNEYTSILLPKFEYQEIDGAVNPNKIGMKLDDDDELLKKRLGELKNIISEKFGISVPDMRWLYS
;
A
#
# COMPACT_ATOMS: atom_id res chain seq x y z
N LEU A 1 37.71 1.69 -34.84
CA LEU A 1 37.68 2.78 -33.85
C LEU A 1 36.80 3.96 -34.31
N LYS A 2 36.99 4.52 -35.54
CA LYS A 2 36.16 5.64 -36.05
C LYS A 2 34.70 5.26 -36.29
N SER A 3 34.38 4.04 -36.65
CA SER A 3 33.00 3.59 -36.85
C SER A 3 32.25 3.37 -35.52
N SER A 4 32.93 2.91 -34.49
CA SER A 4 32.37 2.67 -33.17
C SER A 4 32.05 3.98 -32.42
N LEU A 5 32.90 5.01 -32.60
CA LEU A 5 32.66 6.34 -32.07
C LEU A 5 31.40 7.00 -32.68
N LYS A 6 31.20 6.88 -33.99
CA LYS A 6 29.99 7.41 -34.67
C LYS A 6 28.70 6.75 -34.23
N VAL A 7 28.74 5.47 -33.83
CA VAL A 7 27.58 4.76 -33.29
C VAL A 7 27.26 5.25 -31.86
N ILE A 8 28.26 5.56 -31.05
CA ILE A 8 28.09 6.12 -29.73
C ILE A 8 27.54 7.54 -29.82
N GLU A 9 28.13 8.39 -30.66
CA GLU A 9 27.64 9.77 -30.89
C GLU A 9 26.18 9.81 -31.35
N LYS A 10 25.77 8.87 -32.23
CA LYS A 10 24.40 8.82 -32.77
C LYS A 10 23.35 8.33 -31.74
N ASN A 11 23.79 7.68 -30.67
CA ASN A 11 22.92 7.13 -29.64
C ASN A 11 23.18 7.73 -28.26
N ILE A 12 23.97 8.80 -28.17
CA ILE A 12 24.34 9.41 -26.89
C ILE A 12 23.11 9.87 -26.12
N ASP A 13 22.14 10.49 -26.81
CA ASP A 13 20.90 10.97 -26.23
C ASP A 13 19.99 9.84 -25.69
N LYS A 14 20.17 8.63 -26.20
CA LYS A 14 19.45 7.42 -25.74
C LYS A 14 20.03 6.88 -24.44
N TYR A 15 21.33 7.03 -24.21
CA TYR A 15 22.03 6.49 -23.03
C TYR A 15 22.31 7.58 -21.97
N PHE A 16 22.31 8.84 -22.38
CA PHE A 16 22.49 10.00 -21.54
C PHE A 16 21.47 11.07 -21.95
N PRO A 17 20.16 10.86 -21.58
CA PRO A 17 19.14 11.86 -21.86
C PRO A 17 19.49 13.17 -21.17
N ASP A 18 19.22 14.29 -21.84
CA ASP A 18 19.44 15.64 -21.29
C ASP A 18 18.70 15.79 -19.95
N GLU A 19 19.28 16.51 -18.99
CA GLU A 19 18.67 16.81 -17.69
C GLU A 19 17.23 17.33 -17.81
N LYS A 20 16.92 18.09 -18.87
CA LYS A 20 15.55 18.55 -19.18
C LYS A 20 14.57 17.44 -19.58
N SER A 21 15.04 16.37 -20.21
CA SER A 21 14.21 15.19 -20.54
C SER A 21 13.95 14.32 -19.31
N ILE A 22 14.92 14.25 -18.40
CA ILE A 22 14.78 13.58 -17.09
C ILE A 22 13.79 14.35 -16.19
N GLU A 23 13.85 15.69 -16.17
CA GLU A 23 12.89 16.52 -15.43
C GLU A 23 11.46 16.44 -16.01
N SER A 24 11.27 16.23 -17.30
CA SER A 24 9.94 16.10 -17.90
C SER A 24 9.27 14.74 -17.65
N GLU A 25 10.04 13.68 -17.44
CA GLU A 25 9.52 12.36 -17.00
C GLU A 25 9.35 12.27 -15.47
N ALA A 26 10.12 13.08 -14.72
CA ALA A 26 10.12 13.05 -13.25
C ALA A 26 8.93 13.78 -12.58
N THR A 27 7.99 14.36 -13.32
CA THR A 27 6.88 15.15 -12.76
C THR A 27 5.47 14.62 -13.09
N LYS A 28 5.30 13.33 -13.26
CA LYS A 28 3.97 12.75 -13.05
C LYS A 28 3.76 12.63 -11.55
N ALA A 29 3.09 13.62 -10.95
CA ALA A 29 2.78 13.57 -9.52
C ALA A 29 2.14 12.21 -9.21
N MET A 30 2.83 11.40 -8.39
CA MET A 30 2.32 10.09 -7.99
C MET A 30 1.01 10.30 -7.25
N LYS A 31 0.01 9.50 -7.57
CA LYS A 31 -1.29 9.59 -6.90
C LYS A 31 -1.24 8.79 -5.60
N PRO A 32 -1.75 9.34 -4.50
CA PRO A 32 -1.83 8.58 -3.27
C PRO A 32 -2.80 7.42 -3.44
N LYS A 33 -2.40 6.23 -3.01
CA LYS A 33 -3.24 5.03 -3.03
C LYS A 33 -2.98 4.17 -1.80
N ILE A 34 -4.05 3.66 -1.19
CA ILE A 34 -3.96 2.67 -0.13
C ILE A 34 -3.74 1.30 -0.76
N PHE A 35 -2.79 0.56 -0.25
CA PHE A 35 -2.58 -0.85 -0.55
C PHE A 35 -2.77 -1.70 0.70
N ILE A 36 -3.78 -2.59 0.70
CA ILE A 36 -4.00 -3.54 1.79
C ILE A 36 -3.29 -4.84 1.46
N SER A 37 -2.14 -5.06 2.11
CA SER A 37 -1.36 -6.31 2.02
C SER A 37 -1.83 -7.28 3.09
N HIS A 38 -2.34 -8.44 2.67
CA HIS A 38 -2.92 -9.44 3.56
C HIS A 38 -2.85 -10.84 2.94
N SER A 39 -2.94 -11.87 3.76
CA SER A 39 -3.15 -13.23 3.28
C SER A 39 -4.60 -13.44 2.84
N SER A 40 -4.83 -14.06 1.69
CA SER A 40 -6.18 -14.40 1.21
C SER A 40 -6.97 -15.29 2.19
N LYS A 41 -6.28 -16.00 3.08
CA LYS A 41 -6.91 -16.78 4.15
C LYS A 41 -7.55 -15.93 5.24
N ASP A 42 -7.21 -14.66 5.30
CA ASP A 42 -7.65 -13.71 6.31
C ASP A 42 -8.70 -12.72 5.80
N VAL A 43 -9.24 -12.93 4.60
CA VAL A 43 -10.18 -12.03 3.90
C VAL A 43 -11.36 -11.61 4.78
N LYS A 44 -11.89 -12.49 5.62
CA LYS A 44 -13.01 -12.21 6.55
C LYS A 44 -12.73 -11.07 7.55
N TYR A 45 -11.46 -10.78 7.83
CA TYR A 45 -11.04 -9.66 8.67
C TYR A 45 -10.75 -8.41 7.85
N VAL A 46 -10.47 -8.60 6.56
CA VAL A 46 -10.12 -7.51 5.63
C VAL A 46 -11.37 -6.84 5.06
N GLU A 47 -12.44 -7.61 4.80
CA GLU A 47 -13.72 -7.08 4.30
C GLU A 47 -14.24 -5.90 5.14
N PRO A 48 -14.37 -6.01 6.49
CA PRO A 48 -14.82 -4.89 7.30
C PRO A 48 -13.87 -3.68 7.28
N ILE A 49 -12.55 -3.92 7.11
CA ILE A 49 -11.57 -2.84 6.98
C ILE A 49 -11.80 -2.07 5.66
N VAL A 50 -12.02 -2.81 4.56
CA VAL A 50 -12.32 -2.20 3.26
C VAL A 50 -13.64 -1.45 3.29
N GLU A 51 -14.69 -2.00 3.90
CA GLU A 51 -15.98 -1.33 4.08
C GLU A 51 -15.82 -0.02 4.86
N LEU A 52 -15.07 -0.05 5.97
CA LEU A 52 -14.77 1.14 6.74
C LEU A 52 -14.03 2.21 5.91
N LEU A 53 -13.06 1.81 5.11
CA LEU A 53 -12.34 2.72 4.21
C LEU A 53 -13.25 3.29 3.13
N ALA A 54 -14.16 2.49 2.59
CA ALA A 54 -15.16 2.95 1.63
C ALA A 54 -16.14 3.96 2.26
N ASP A 55 -16.58 3.74 3.50
CA ASP A 55 -17.47 4.63 4.23
C ASP A 55 -16.84 6.01 4.50
N ILE A 56 -15.53 6.07 4.66
CA ILE A 56 -14.81 7.34 4.77
C ILE A 56 -14.46 7.98 3.43
N GLY A 57 -14.85 7.36 2.30
CA GLY A 57 -14.74 7.95 0.96
C GLY A 57 -13.65 7.37 0.08
N MET A 58 -13.03 6.24 0.46
CA MET A 58 -12.11 5.53 -0.44
C MET A 58 -12.89 4.83 -1.56
N THR A 59 -12.31 4.82 -2.75
CA THR A 59 -12.86 4.19 -3.95
C THR A 59 -11.80 3.28 -4.59
N ASN A 60 -12.14 2.54 -5.62
CA ASN A 60 -11.21 1.71 -6.38
C ASN A 60 -10.07 2.51 -7.06
N ASP A 61 -10.24 3.84 -7.22
CA ASP A 61 -9.17 4.70 -7.74
C ASP A 61 -8.03 4.87 -6.75
N ASN A 62 -8.33 4.88 -5.44
CA ASN A 62 -7.38 5.20 -4.38
C ASN A 62 -7.25 4.13 -3.29
N LEU A 63 -7.92 2.99 -3.45
CA LEU A 63 -7.82 1.81 -2.59
C LEU A 63 -7.59 0.56 -3.44
N PHE A 64 -6.63 -0.27 -3.08
CA PHE A 64 -6.38 -1.57 -3.69
C PHE A 64 -6.34 -2.67 -2.62
N CYS A 65 -7.09 -3.74 -2.89
CA CYS A 65 -7.15 -4.95 -2.06
C CYS A 65 -7.40 -6.16 -2.96
N SER A 66 -6.40 -7.00 -3.17
CA SER A 66 -6.43 -8.08 -4.18
C SER A 66 -7.52 -9.13 -3.97
N SER A 67 -7.98 -9.35 -2.73
CA SER A 67 -8.99 -10.36 -2.40
C SER A 67 -10.43 -9.84 -2.45
N ILE A 68 -10.63 -8.54 -2.67
CA ILE A 68 -11.96 -7.92 -2.74
C ILE A 68 -12.23 -7.54 -4.20
N PRO A 69 -13.24 -8.14 -4.88
CA PRO A 69 -13.42 -7.99 -6.33
C PRO A 69 -13.48 -6.55 -6.83
N ASP A 70 -14.18 -5.66 -6.11
CA ASP A 70 -14.37 -4.26 -6.50
C ASP A 70 -13.09 -3.42 -6.35
N TYR A 71 -12.11 -3.89 -5.57
CA TYR A 71 -10.84 -3.22 -5.27
C TYR A 71 -9.63 -4.02 -5.74
N GLY A 72 -9.85 -5.13 -6.45
CA GLY A 72 -8.82 -6.06 -6.88
C GLY A 72 -8.20 -5.73 -8.24
N ILE A 73 -7.51 -6.72 -8.78
CA ILE A 73 -6.89 -6.64 -10.10
C ILE A 73 -7.98 -6.75 -11.17
N PRO A 74 -8.02 -5.84 -12.15
CA PRO A 74 -8.99 -5.90 -13.24
C PRO A 74 -8.86 -7.19 -14.07
N LEU A 75 -9.96 -7.63 -14.68
CA LEU A 75 -9.97 -8.79 -15.56
C LEU A 75 -8.93 -8.65 -16.70
N ASN A 76 -8.27 -9.75 -17.06
CA ASN A 76 -7.26 -9.83 -18.12
C ASN A 76 -5.94 -9.07 -17.84
N GLN A 77 -5.66 -8.69 -16.61
CA GLN A 77 -4.37 -8.13 -16.22
C GLN A 77 -3.45 -9.23 -15.69
N ASP A 78 -2.15 -9.12 -15.99
CA ASP A 78 -1.13 -9.93 -15.31
C ASP A 78 -0.93 -9.41 -13.89
N ILE A 79 -0.95 -10.33 -12.92
CA ILE A 79 -0.87 -10.01 -11.49
C ILE A 79 0.45 -9.29 -11.15
N TYR A 80 1.56 -9.79 -11.68
CA TYR A 80 2.88 -9.26 -11.36
C TYR A 80 3.14 -7.91 -12.03
N GLU A 81 2.70 -7.76 -13.29
CA GLU A 81 2.79 -6.48 -14.01
C GLU A 81 1.92 -5.42 -13.32
N TYR A 82 0.69 -5.79 -12.92
CA TYR A 82 -0.20 -4.87 -12.22
C TYR A 82 0.39 -4.41 -10.87
N LEU A 83 0.89 -5.35 -10.05
CA LEU A 83 1.53 -5.01 -8.79
C LEU A 83 2.79 -4.16 -8.98
N SER A 84 3.60 -4.48 -10.00
CA SER A 84 4.78 -3.67 -10.33
C SER A 84 4.41 -2.23 -10.67
N SER A 85 3.39 -2.03 -11.51
CA SER A 85 2.86 -0.70 -11.84
C SER A 85 2.26 0.00 -10.62
N LEU A 86 1.53 -0.75 -9.78
CA LEU A 86 0.96 -0.21 -8.55
C LEU A 86 2.04 0.41 -7.65
N PHE A 87 3.16 -0.31 -7.46
CA PHE A 87 4.26 0.16 -6.63
C PHE A 87 5.10 1.28 -7.27
N SER A 88 5.23 1.30 -8.60
CA SER A 88 6.08 2.26 -9.31
C SER A 88 5.37 3.57 -9.67
N GLU A 89 4.04 3.57 -9.83
CA GLU A 89 3.27 4.71 -10.34
C GLU A 89 2.46 5.44 -9.26
N ASN A 90 2.38 4.90 -8.05
CA ASN A 90 1.57 5.45 -6.96
C ASN A 90 2.41 5.75 -5.72
N GLU A 91 2.02 6.79 -4.98
CA GLU A 91 2.48 7.01 -3.62
C GLU A 91 1.66 6.12 -2.68
N LEU A 92 2.20 4.95 -2.33
CA LEU A 92 1.45 3.98 -1.55
C LEU A 92 1.48 4.29 -0.05
N TYR A 93 0.30 4.22 0.57
CA TYR A 93 0.13 4.01 1.99
C TYR A 93 -0.27 2.56 2.23
N VAL A 94 0.59 1.79 2.90
CA VAL A 94 0.38 0.35 3.04
C VAL A 94 -0.30 0.03 4.37
N ILE A 95 -1.37 -0.76 4.31
CA ILE A 95 -1.98 -1.36 5.50
C ILE A 95 -1.58 -2.84 5.51
N PHE A 96 -0.67 -3.20 6.41
CA PHE A 96 -0.30 -4.60 6.63
C PHE A 96 -1.26 -5.26 7.60
N VAL A 97 -2.00 -6.28 7.14
CA VAL A 97 -2.87 -7.11 7.99
C VAL A 97 -2.09 -8.35 8.38
N LEU A 98 -1.46 -8.30 9.55
CA LEU A 98 -0.48 -9.27 10.02
C LEU A 98 -1.13 -10.43 10.76
N SER A 99 -0.69 -11.63 10.43
CA SER A 99 -1.14 -12.90 11.01
C SER A 99 -0.11 -14.00 10.75
N SER A 100 -0.26 -15.15 11.37
CA SER A 100 0.55 -16.33 11.02
C SER A 100 0.34 -16.76 9.56
N ASN A 101 -0.85 -16.54 8.97
CA ASN A 101 -1.09 -16.81 7.55
C ASN A 101 -0.32 -15.82 6.65
N TYR A 102 -0.20 -14.56 7.08
CA TYR A 102 0.58 -13.54 6.38
C TYR A 102 2.05 -13.96 6.24
N TYR A 103 2.66 -14.33 7.37
CA TYR A 103 4.07 -14.78 7.41
C TYR A 103 4.29 -16.14 6.74
N GLY A 104 3.26 -16.95 6.59
CA GLY A 104 3.28 -18.19 5.82
C GLY A 104 3.10 -17.99 4.29
N SER A 105 2.92 -16.75 3.80
CA SER A 105 2.68 -16.42 2.41
C SER A 105 3.90 -15.76 1.75
N PRO A 106 4.59 -16.43 0.81
CA PRO A 106 5.69 -15.80 0.07
C PRO A 106 5.27 -14.51 -0.66
N ALA A 107 4.04 -14.45 -1.18
CA ALA A 107 3.54 -13.25 -1.84
C ALA A 107 3.47 -12.06 -0.88
N CYS A 108 2.90 -12.24 0.32
CA CYS A 108 2.83 -11.19 1.34
C CYS A 108 4.22 -10.71 1.78
N LEU A 109 5.19 -11.61 1.92
CA LEU A 109 6.56 -11.25 2.28
C LEU A 109 7.26 -10.47 1.17
N ASN A 110 7.00 -10.80 -0.10
CA ASN A 110 7.51 -10.02 -1.24
C ASN A 110 6.91 -8.61 -1.27
N GLU A 111 5.62 -8.46 -1.01
CA GLU A 111 4.95 -7.16 -0.91
C GLU A 111 5.51 -6.32 0.24
N MET A 112 5.73 -6.94 1.40
CA MET A 112 6.38 -6.30 2.55
C MET A 112 7.78 -5.79 2.19
N GLY A 113 8.59 -6.61 1.52
CA GLY A 113 9.92 -6.24 1.05
C GLY A 113 9.89 -5.09 0.05
N ALA A 114 8.97 -5.11 -0.92
CA ALA A 114 8.79 -4.04 -1.89
C ALA A 114 8.42 -2.71 -1.21
N ALA A 115 7.46 -2.72 -0.28
CA ALA A 115 7.05 -1.55 0.48
C ALA A 115 8.21 -0.98 1.30
N TRP A 116 9.04 -1.83 1.89
CA TRP A 116 10.22 -1.43 2.65
C TRP A 116 11.29 -0.76 1.78
N VAL A 117 11.62 -1.37 0.64
CA VAL A 117 12.63 -0.82 -0.30
C VAL A 117 12.21 0.57 -0.80
N LEU A 118 10.93 0.73 -1.11
CA LEU A 118 10.35 1.99 -1.61
C LEU A 118 10.06 2.99 -0.48
N LYS A 119 10.33 2.64 0.78
CA LYS A 119 10.09 3.47 1.96
C LYS A 119 8.64 3.96 2.09
N ASN A 120 7.69 3.13 1.66
CA ASN A 120 6.28 3.45 1.78
C ASN A 120 5.89 3.65 3.26
N GLU A 121 5.01 4.60 3.50
CA GLU A 121 4.36 4.73 4.81
C GLU A 121 3.41 3.58 5.03
N TYR A 122 3.26 3.14 6.27
CA TYR A 122 2.38 2.03 6.57
C TYR A 122 1.78 2.08 7.98
N THR A 123 0.67 1.37 8.14
CA THR A 123 0.11 0.96 9.44
C THR A 123 0.02 -0.57 9.49
N SER A 124 0.35 -1.16 10.62
CA SER A 124 0.13 -2.58 10.87
C SER A 124 -1.15 -2.81 11.67
N ILE A 125 -1.97 -3.75 11.19
CA ILE A 125 -3.16 -4.27 11.87
C ILE A 125 -2.88 -5.72 12.20
N LEU A 126 -2.84 -6.05 13.48
CA LEU A 126 -2.61 -7.42 13.95
C LEU A 126 -3.96 -8.12 14.10
N LEU A 127 -4.08 -9.28 13.49
CA LEU A 127 -5.27 -10.11 13.63
C LEU A 127 -5.33 -10.78 15.02
N PRO A 128 -6.52 -11.20 15.46
CA PRO A 128 -6.68 -11.86 16.76
C PRO A 128 -5.69 -13.01 16.98
N LYS A 129 -5.07 -13.03 18.16
CA LYS A 129 -4.05 -14.00 18.58
C LYS A 129 -2.67 -13.86 17.93
N PHE A 130 -2.44 -12.83 17.11
CA PHE A 130 -1.12 -12.49 16.60
C PHE A 130 -0.53 -11.35 17.43
N GLU A 131 0.71 -11.51 17.90
CA GLU A 131 1.32 -10.61 18.87
C GLU A 131 2.45 -9.77 18.25
N TYR A 132 2.72 -8.60 18.83
CA TYR A 132 3.81 -7.71 18.37
C TYR A 132 5.17 -8.40 18.34
N GLN A 133 5.41 -9.36 19.23
CA GLN A 133 6.66 -10.13 19.31
C GLN A 133 6.82 -11.12 18.14
N GLU A 134 5.74 -11.42 17.42
CA GLU A 134 5.75 -12.29 16.25
C GLU A 134 6.01 -11.51 14.95
N ILE A 135 6.06 -10.18 15.02
CA ILE A 135 6.40 -9.34 13.86
C ILE A 135 7.87 -9.58 13.51
N ASP A 136 8.12 -9.96 12.26
CA ASP A 136 9.43 -10.23 11.70
C ASP A 136 9.60 -9.54 10.33
N GLY A 137 10.83 -9.54 9.81
CA GLY A 137 11.14 -8.99 8.50
C GLY A 137 11.21 -7.47 8.47
N ALA A 138 10.59 -6.85 7.48
CA ALA A 138 10.74 -5.43 7.19
C ALA A 138 9.79 -4.50 7.98
N VAL A 139 8.77 -5.04 8.64
CA VAL A 139 7.88 -4.26 9.51
C VAL A 139 8.56 -4.04 10.87
N ASN A 140 8.62 -2.77 11.29
CA ASN A 140 9.23 -2.43 12.58
C ASN A 140 8.30 -2.83 13.74
N PRO A 141 8.69 -3.79 14.60
CA PRO A 141 7.87 -4.24 15.73
C PRO A 141 7.68 -3.16 16.81
N ASN A 142 8.53 -2.13 16.83
CA ASN A 142 8.41 -1.02 17.78
C ASN A 142 7.47 0.09 17.29
N LYS A 143 6.99 0.02 16.04
CA LYS A 143 5.99 0.95 15.53
C LYS A 143 4.61 0.51 16.02
N ILE A 144 3.95 1.41 16.74
CA ILE A 144 2.62 1.13 17.28
C ILE A 144 1.64 0.89 16.13
N GLY A 145 1.02 -0.29 16.13
CA GLY A 145 -0.06 -0.67 15.23
C GLY A 145 -1.40 -0.74 15.97
N MET A 146 -2.33 -1.49 15.42
CA MET A 146 -3.65 -1.77 15.97
C MET A 146 -3.85 -3.28 16.05
N LYS A 147 -4.40 -3.79 17.14
CA LYS A 147 -4.83 -5.20 17.28
C LYS A 147 -6.35 -5.27 17.21
N LEU A 148 -6.88 -6.20 16.44
CA LEU A 148 -8.34 -6.36 16.31
C LEU A 148 -8.99 -7.04 17.51
N ASP A 149 -8.21 -7.59 18.43
CA ASP A 149 -8.67 -8.16 19.71
C ASP A 149 -8.31 -7.29 20.93
N ASP A 150 -7.93 -6.03 20.73
CA ASP A 150 -7.85 -5.02 21.79
C ASP A 150 -9.25 -4.73 22.35
N ASP A 151 -9.31 -4.08 23.53
CA ASP A 151 -10.58 -3.61 24.07
C ASP A 151 -11.23 -2.56 23.13
N ASP A 152 -12.57 -2.47 23.18
CA ASP A 152 -13.36 -1.65 22.27
C ASP A 152 -12.97 -0.16 22.29
N GLU A 153 -12.56 0.37 23.46
CA GLU A 153 -12.20 1.79 23.58
C GLU A 153 -10.86 2.06 22.88
N LEU A 154 -9.88 1.18 23.09
CA LEU A 154 -8.57 1.29 22.44
C LEU A 154 -8.71 1.08 20.93
N LEU A 155 -9.47 0.08 20.50
CA LEU A 155 -9.72 -0.19 19.09
C LEU A 155 -10.38 1.02 18.41
N LYS A 156 -11.45 1.59 18.96
CA LYS A 156 -12.09 2.80 18.46
C LYS A 156 -11.12 3.98 18.36
N LYS A 157 -10.27 4.17 19.37
CA LYS A 157 -9.24 5.21 19.35
C LYS A 157 -8.28 5.00 18.19
N ARG A 158 -7.76 3.78 17.99
CA ARG A 158 -6.82 3.43 16.92
C ARG A 158 -7.43 3.59 15.52
N LEU A 159 -8.67 3.16 15.38
CA LEU A 159 -9.41 3.36 14.13
C LEU A 159 -9.61 4.86 13.84
N GLY A 160 -9.88 5.68 14.87
CA GLY A 160 -9.97 7.14 14.76
C GLY A 160 -8.63 7.76 14.32
N GLU A 161 -7.52 7.30 14.87
CA GLU A 161 -6.17 7.73 14.45
C GLU A 161 -5.90 7.35 12.98
N LEU A 162 -6.23 6.12 12.57
CA LEU A 162 -6.11 5.68 11.18
C LEU A 162 -6.97 6.53 10.23
N LYS A 163 -8.25 6.77 10.59
CA LYS A 163 -9.14 7.66 9.84
C LYS A 163 -8.50 9.03 9.63
N ASN A 164 -7.94 9.64 10.67
CA ASN A 164 -7.33 10.96 10.57
C ASN A 164 -6.12 10.96 9.65
N ILE A 165 -5.23 9.97 9.74
CA ILE A 165 -4.07 9.81 8.84
C ILE A 165 -4.53 9.73 7.39
N ILE A 166 -5.53 8.90 7.10
CA ILE A 166 -6.05 8.71 5.75
C ILE A 166 -6.75 9.98 5.26
N SER A 167 -7.57 10.61 6.09
CA SER A 167 -8.26 11.86 5.73
C SER A 167 -7.29 12.97 5.36
N GLU A 168 -6.20 13.12 6.13
CA GLU A 168 -5.15 14.11 5.85
C GLU A 168 -4.43 13.77 4.55
N LYS A 169 -3.97 12.51 4.40
CA LYS A 169 -3.17 12.08 3.24
C LYS A 169 -3.95 12.14 1.93
N PHE A 170 -5.24 11.86 1.96
CA PHE A 170 -6.11 11.84 0.77
C PHE A 170 -6.96 13.10 0.59
N GLY A 171 -6.83 14.08 1.48
CA GLY A 171 -7.61 15.33 1.41
C GLY A 171 -9.11 15.12 1.57
N ILE A 172 -9.53 14.12 2.36
CA ILE A 172 -10.93 13.75 2.54
C ILE A 172 -11.45 14.38 3.84
N SER A 173 -12.60 15.03 3.76
CA SER A 173 -13.32 15.53 4.91
C SER A 173 -14.40 14.52 5.33
N VAL A 174 -14.16 13.81 6.43
CA VAL A 174 -15.13 12.88 7.00
C VAL A 174 -15.84 13.54 8.17
N PRO A 175 -17.17 13.72 8.16
CA PRO A 175 -17.91 14.20 9.31
C PRO A 175 -17.76 13.24 10.50
N ASP A 176 -17.42 13.75 11.67
CA ASP A 176 -17.16 12.94 12.87
C ASP A 176 -18.32 12.02 13.27
N MET A 177 -19.54 12.37 12.91
CA MET A 177 -20.75 11.60 13.25
C MET A 177 -20.92 10.29 12.43
N ARG A 178 -20.43 10.21 11.21
CA ARG A 178 -20.54 8.97 10.40
C ARG A 178 -19.67 7.86 10.92
N TRP A 179 -18.52 8.21 11.41
CA TRP A 179 -17.51 7.31 11.92
C TRP A 179 -17.92 6.55 13.20
N LEU A 180 -18.73 7.16 14.08
CA LEU A 180 -19.13 6.56 15.37
C LEU A 180 -20.21 5.48 15.25
N TYR A 181 -20.87 5.36 14.10
CA TYR A 181 -22.01 4.46 13.87
C TYR A 181 -21.78 3.43 12.75
N SER A 182 -20.57 3.38 12.15
CA SER A 182 -20.08 2.31 11.25
C SER A 182 -19.35 1.27 12.07
#